data_e95ff12fc5bfe69c8fea665f265ec938
#
_entry.id   e95ff12fc5bfe69c8fea665f265ec938
#
_cell.length_a   1.000
_cell.length_b   1.000
_cell.length_c   1.000
_cell.angle_alpha   90.00
_cell.angle_beta   90.00
_cell.angle_gamma   90.00
#
_symmetry.space_group_name_H-M   'P 1'
#
loop_
_entity.id
_entity.type
_entity.pdbx_description
1 polymer ?
#
loop_
_entity_poly.entity_id
_entity_poly.type
_entity_poly.pdbx_seq_one_letter_code
_entity_poly.pdbx_strand_id
1 'polypeptide(L)'
;MDSTQLFLALKNAGVKADADGPLWWPNAGTFEVVVGAVLIQNTNWKNADKALNNLKNANLMSLEGIVKTPAAELALLIKPSGFYNTKAKRLKTLCEAIFKKFGDFENFKENVSREWLLGVKGIGAETCDAVLCYACGRDVMVVDSYALRILSFLGYEFESYDEAQEWLGAVDSEQICKAYGRELGMNEIYAKFHGKIVEFCKAHFNGKRLDDAGEEILKSIK
;
A
#
# COMPACT_ATOMS: atom_id res chain seq x y z
N MET A 1 -4.89 23.75 6.16
CA MET A 1 -4.10 22.57 6.52
C MET A 1 -3.44 22.03 5.26
N ASP A 2 -2.18 21.62 5.34
CA ASP A 2 -1.47 20.92 4.26
C ASP A 2 -1.11 19.48 4.66
N SER A 3 -0.56 18.72 3.73
CA SER A 3 -0.24 17.32 3.96
C SER A 3 0.90 17.12 4.98
N THR A 4 1.83 18.06 5.10
CA THR A 4 2.90 18.04 6.11
C THR A 4 2.32 18.17 7.52
N GLN A 5 1.38 19.09 7.70
CA GLN A 5 0.70 19.26 8.98
C GLN A 5 -0.07 17.99 9.38
N LEU A 6 -0.77 17.35 8.43
CA LEU A 6 -1.44 16.07 8.68
C LEU A 6 -0.44 14.98 9.08
N PHE A 7 0.66 14.83 8.34
CA PHE A 7 1.72 13.88 8.68
C PHE A 7 2.25 14.09 10.11
N LEU A 8 2.60 15.33 10.44
CA LEU A 8 3.18 15.68 11.74
C LEU A 8 2.19 15.48 12.90
N ALA A 9 0.91 15.78 12.69
CA ALA A 9 -0.12 15.52 13.69
C ALA A 9 -0.27 14.02 13.99
N LEU A 10 -0.34 13.18 12.97
CA LEU A 10 -0.38 11.72 13.15
C LEU A 10 0.88 11.19 13.84
N LYS A 11 2.06 11.73 13.49
CA LYS A 11 3.32 11.41 14.18
C LYS A 11 3.29 11.82 15.66
N ASN A 12 2.88 13.04 15.94
CA ASN A 12 2.87 13.60 17.30
C ASN A 12 1.82 12.93 18.19
N ALA A 13 0.72 12.46 17.62
CA ALA A 13 -0.25 11.61 18.30
C ALA A 13 0.26 10.19 18.61
N GLY A 14 1.50 9.88 18.24
CA GLY A 14 2.12 8.58 18.51
C GLY A 14 1.59 7.46 17.62
N VAL A 15 0.96 7.78 16.49
CA VAL A 15 0.50 6.76 15.52
C VAL A 15 1.71 6.02 14.96
N LYS A 16 1.84 4.75 15.33
CA LYS A 16 2.96 3.89 14.91
C LYS A 16 2.71 3.36 13.49
N ALA A 17 3.74 3.46 12.67
CA ALA A 17 3.77 2.87 11.34
C ALA A 17 5.16 2.25 11.06
N ASP A 18 5.79 1.70 12.10
CA ASP A 18 7.17 1.21 12.06
C ASP A 18 7.28 -0.22 12.62
N ALA A 19 6.14 -0.92 12.82
CA ALA A 19 6.13 -2.21 13.52
C ALA A 19 6.92 -3.29 12.78
N ASP A 20 6.95 -3.23 11.44
CA ASP A 20 7.58 -4.25 10.58
C ASP A 20 8.76 -3.70 9.77
N GLY A 21 9.34 -2.58 10.21
CA GLY A 21 10.48 -1.93 9.55
C GLY A 21 10.19 -0.53 9.03
N PRO A 22 11.15 0.11 8.35
CA PRO A 22 11.06 1.52 7.99
C PRO A 22 9.93 1.85 7.03
N LEU A 23 9.46 0.89 6.25
CA LEU A 23 8.44 1.10 5.20
C LEU A 23 7.04 0.62 5.58
N TRP A 24 6.78 0.27 6.84
CA TRP A 24 5.46 -0.14 7.37
C TRP A 24 4.89 -1.45 6.77
N TRP A 25 4.90 -1.64 5.44
CA TRP A 25 4.34 -2.87 4.83
C TRP A 25 5.24 -4.06 5.15
N PRO A 26 4.68 -5.20 5.65
CA PRO A 26 5.46 -6.39 5.95
C PRO A 26 6.24 -6.90 4.74
N ASN A 27 7.50 -7.28 4.95
CA ASN A 27 8.39 -7.78 3.90
C ASN A 27 8.57 -6.80 2.72
N ALA A 28 8.56 -5.47 2.99
CA ALA A 28 8.84 -4.46 1.97
C ALA A 28 10.15 -4.77 1.22
N GLY A 29 10.16 -4.44 -0.08
CA GLY A 29 11.30 -4.73 -0.98
C GLY A 29 11.30 -6.15 -1.56
N THR A 30 10.32 -6.99 -1.23
CA THR A 30 10.24 -8.38 -1.71
C THR A 30 9.06 -8.62 -2.67
N PHE A 31 9.11 -9.74 -3.38
CA PHE A 31 8.02 -10.19 -4.26
C PHE A 31 6.70 -10.43 -3.50
N GLU A 32 6.76 -10.72 -2.20
CA GLU A 32 5.57 -10.89 -1.36
C GLU A 32 4.66 -9.65 -1.36
N VAL A 33 5.24 -8.45 -1.45
CA VAL A 33 4.45 -7.21 -1.55
C VAL A 33 3.63 -7.18 -2.83
N VAL A 34 4.20 -7.61 -3.96
CA VAL A 34 3.48 -7.68 -5.25
C VAL A 34 2.26 -8.59 -5.13
N VAL A 35 2.43 -9.76 -4.52
CA VAL A 35 1.34 -10.71 -4.26
C VAL A 35 0.34 -10.11 -3.28
N GLY A 36 0.82 -9.55 -2.16
CA GLY A 36 0.00 -8.95 -1.10
C GLY A 36 -0.88 -7.81 -1.63
N ALA A 37 -0.35 -6.95 -2.50
CA ALA A 37 -1.09 -5.84 -3.09
C ALA A 37 -2.28 -6.30 -3.95
N VAL A 38 -2.18 -7.45 -4.61
CA VAL A 38 -3.33 -8.07 -5.30
C VAL A 38 -4.29 -8.72 -4.31
N LEU A 39 -3.76 -9.38 -3.28
CA LEU A 39 -4.60 -10.13 -2.33
C LEU A 39 -5.39 -9.23 -1.37
N ILE A 40 -4.88 -8.02 -1.05
CA ILE A 40 -5.58 -7.08 -0.17
C ILE A 40 -6.76 -6.38 -0.83
N GLN A 41 -6.89 -6.38 -2.16
CA GLN A 41 -8.00 -5.74 -2.86
C GLN A 41 -9.37 -6.17 -2.30
N ASN A 42 -10.17 -5.20 -1.81
CA ASN A 42 -11.50 -5.44 -1.24
C ASN A 42 -11.54 -6.51 -0.13
N THR A 43 -10.51 -6.58 0.72
CA THR A 43 -10.50 -7.44 1.90
C THR A 43 -9.69 -6.79 3.04
N ASN A 44 -9.62 -7.44 4.20
CA ASN A 44 -8.78 -6.99 5.31
C ASN A 44 -7.42 -7.73 5.32
N TRP A 45 -6.43 -7.11 6.00
CA TRP A 45 -5.09 -7.67 6.10
C TRP A 45 -5.06 -9.10 6.65
N LYS A 46 -5.84 -9.40 7.69
CA LYS A 46 -5.91 -10.74 8.30
C LYS A 46 -6.24 -11.84 7.28
N ASN A 47 -7.10 -11.54 6.32
CA ASN A 47 -7.49 -12.48 5.28
C ASN A 47 -6.45 -12.57 4.16
N ALA A 48 -5.83 -11.45 3.79
CA ALA A 48 -4.73 -11.41 2.82
C ALA A 48 -3.51 -12.17 3.37
N ASP A 49 -3.14 -11.94 4.63
CA ASP A 49 -2.03 -12.62 5.31
C ASP A 49 -2.21 -14.14 5.37
N LYS A 50 -3.43 -14.63 5.69
CA LYS A 50 -3.71 -16.08 5.62
C LYS A 50 -3.48 -16.65 4.22
N ALA A 51 -3.85 -15.90 3.18
CA ALA A 51 -3.65 -16.34 1.80
C ALA A 51 -2.16 -16.31 1.41
N LEU A 52 -1.40 -15.29 1.86
CA LEU A 52 0.06 -15.22 1.71
C LEU A 52 0.74 -16.42 2.38
N ASN A 53 0.35 -16.74 3.62
CA ASN A 53 0.91 -17.87 4.36
C ASN A 53 0.60 -19.21 3.67
N ASN A 54 -0.57 -19.40 3.08
CA ASN A 54 -0.87 -20.59 2.28
C ASN A 54 0.08 -20.73 1.08
N LEU A 55 0.36 -19.63 0.37
CA LEU A 55 1.29 -19.63 -0.76
C LEU A 55 2.74 -19.92 -0.31
N LYS A 56 3.16 -19.36 0.84
CA LYS A 56 4.48 -19.66 1.46
C LYS A 56 4.61 -21.14 1.80
N ASN A 57 3.60 -21.69 2.48
CA ASN A 57 3.60 -23.10 2.88
C ASN A 57 3.60 -24.07 1.69
N ALA A 58 3.06 -23.63 0.55
CA ALA A 58 3.11 -24.37 -0.71
C ALA A 58 4.41 -24.14 -1.51
N ASN A 59 5.37 -23.35 -0.98
CA ASN A 59 6.61 -22.94 -1.67
C ASN A 59 6.37 -22.21 -3.01
N LEU A 60 5.28 -21.44 -3.11
CA LEU A 60 4.87 -20.71 -4.32
C LEU A 60 5.12 -19.20 -4.24
N MET A 61 5.80 -18.69 -3.20
CA MET A 61 6.06 -17.27 -3.02
C MET A 61 7.29 -16.83 -3.86
N SER A 62 7.23 -17.10 -5.16
CA SER A 62 8.18 -16.63 -6.17
C SER A 62 7.47 -16.35 -7.49
N LEU A 63 8.07 -15.51 -8.33
CA LEU A 63 7.52 -15.17 -9.64
C LEU A 63 7.28 -16.42 -10.48
N GLU A 64 8.29 -17.30 -10.57
CA GLU A 64 8.21 -18.57 -11.32
C GLU A 64 7.19 -19.52 -10.70
N GLY A 65 7.11 -19.57 -9.37
CA GLY A 65 6.12 -20.38 -8.66
C GLY A 65 4.69 -20.03 -9.06
N ILE A 66 4.35 -18.75 -9.04
CA ILE A 66 3.03 -18.27 -9.46
C ILE A 66 2.80 -18.51 -10.96
N VAL A 67 3.80 -18.24 -11.81
CA VAL A 67 3.68 -18.42 -13.28
C VAL A 67 3.46 -19.89 -13.66
N LYS A 68 4.12 -20.83 -13.00
CA LYS A 68 4.00 -22.27 -13.29
C LYS A 68 2.72 -22.90 -12.74
N THR A 69 2.15 -22.33 -11.67
CA THR A 69 0.97 -22.91 -11.01
C THR A 69 -0.32 -22.60 -11.76
N PRO A 70 -1.21 -23.58 -12.00
CA PRO A 70 -2.51 -23.34 -12.61
C PRO A 70 -3.37 -22.36 -11.79
N ALA A 71 -4.13 -21.48 -12.47
CA ALA A 71 -4.97 -20.49 -11.79
C ALA A 71 -6.00 -21.11 -10.83
N ALA A 72 -6.50 -22.31 -11.12
CA ALA A 72 -7.43 -23.03 -10.26
C ALA A 72 -6.79 -23.46 -8.92
N GLU A 73 -5.53 -23.87 -8.95
CA GLU A 73 -4.76 -24.25 -7.76
C GLU A 73 -4.43 -22.99 -6.92
N LEU A 74 -3.95 -21.90 -7.56
CA LEU A 74 -3.76 -20.62 -6.89
C LEU A 74 -5.04 -20.15 -6.21
N ALA A 75 -6.19 -20.27 -6.88
CA ALA A 75 -7.49 -19.87 -6.34
C ALA A 75 -7.82 -20.60 -5.03
N LEU A 76 -7.52 -21.89 -4.93
CA LEU A 76 -7.74 -22.66 -3.70
C LEU A 76 -6.85 -22.15 -2.55
N LEU A 77 -5.58 -21.90 -2.81
CA LEU A 77 -4.64 -21.42 -1.81
C LEU A 77 -4.99 -20.02 -1.29
N ILE A 78 -5.39 -19.13 -2.19
CA ILE A 78 -5.73 -17.74 -1.83
C ILE A 78 -7.20 -17.53 -1.43
N LYS A 79 -7.98 -18.62 -1.25
CA LYS A 79 -9.40 -18.55 -0.89
C LYS A 79 -9.72 -17.65 0.32
N PRO A 80 -8.88 -17.56 1.37
CA PRO A 80 -9.13 -16.65 2.49
C PRO A 80 -9.23 -15.18 2.09
N SER A 81 -8.57 -14.74 1.03
CA SER A 81 -8.57 -13.33 0.59
C SER A 81 -9.89 -12.86 -0.05
N GLY A 82 -10.87 -13.74 -0.27
CA GLY A 82 -12.12 -13.42 -0.99
C GLY A 82 -11.90 -13.16 -2.48
N PHE A 83 -12.96 -13.20 -3.28
CA PHE A 83 -12.89 -13.03 -4.74
C PHE A 83 -11.75 -13.84 -5.40
N TYR A 84 -11.41 -14.97 -4.82
CA TYR A 84 -10.20 -15.74 -5.06
C TYR A 84 -10.03 -16.17 -6.52
N ASN A 85 -11.10 -16.52 -7.23
CA ASN A 85 -11.02 -16.85 -8.66
C ASN A 85 -10.56 -15.65 -9.51
N THR A 86 -11.09 -14.47 -9.20
CA THR A 86 -10.70 -13.22 -9.89
C THR A 86 -9.28 -12.83 -9.53
N LYS A 87 -8.92 -12.91 -8.23
CA LYS A 87 -7.57 -12.57 -7.75
C LYS A 87 -6.52 -13.53 -8.27
N ALA A 88 -6.81 -14.85 -8.35
CA ALA A 88 -5.88 -15.81 -8.94
C ALA A 88 -5.59 -15.49 -10.41
N LYS A 89 -6.62 -15.12 -11.19
CA LYS A 89 -6.45 -14.69 -12.58
C LYS A 89 -5.63 -13.40 -12.68
N ARG A 90 -5.92 -12.40 -11.85
CA ARG A 90 -5.17 -11.13 -11.81
C ARG A 90 -3.71 -11.34 -11.45
N LEU A 91 -3.46 -12.11 -10.38
CA LEU A 91 -2.11 -12.44 -9.92
C LEU A 91 -1.32 -13.16 -11.01
N LYS A 92 -1.92 -14.15 -11.65
CA LYS A 92 -1.30 -14.88 -12.75
C LYS A 92 -0.99 -13.96 -13.94
N THR A 93 -1.96 -13.15 -14.37
CA THR A 93 -1.78 -12.17 -15.45
C THR A 93 -0.63 -11.20 -15.15
N LEU A 94 -0.56 -10.67 -13.92
CA LEU A 94 0.51 -9.79 -13.51
C LEU A 94 1.86 -10.50 -13.54
N CYS A 95 1.96 -11.68 -12.92
CA CYS A 95 3.22 -12.43 -12.86
C CYS A 95 3.70 -12.89 -14.25
N GLU A 96 2.81 -13.34 -15.11
CA GLU A 96 3.14 -13.68 -16.52
C GLU A 96 3.64 -12.45 -17.29
N ALA A 97 3.01 -11.29 -17.09
CA ALA A 97 3.45 -10.05 -17.72
C ALA A 97 4.84 -9.61 -17.20
N ILE A 98 5.09 -9.70 -15.88
CA ILE A 98 6.39 -9.42 -15.26
C ILE A 98 7.45 -10.36 -15.85
N PHE A 99 7.19 -11.66 -15.83
CA PHE A 99 8.13 -12.66 -16.33
C PHE A 99 8.46 -12.45 -17.81
N LYS A 100 7.45 -12.18 -18.64
CA LYS A 100 7.62 -11.94 -20.07
C LYS A 100 8.47 -10.70 -20.37
N LYS A 101 8.29 -9.61 -19.60
CA LYS A 101 8.96 -8.33 -19.91
C LYS A 101 10.30 -8.20 -19.21
N PHE A 102 10.41 -8.64 -17.97
CA PHE A 102 11.57 -8.38 -17.11
C PHE A 102 12.37 -9.65 -16.80
N GLY A 103 11.81 -10.84 -16.97
CA GLY A 103 12.45 -12.11 -16.69
C GLY A 103 12.37 -12.54 -15.24
N ASP A 104 12.72 -11.67 -14.31
CA ASP A 104 12.72 -11.91 -12.87
C ASP A 104 12.20 -10.71 -12.07
N PHE A 105 12.10 -10.89 -10.75
CA PHE A 105 11.60 -9.84 -9.85
C PHE A 105 12.58 -8.68 -9.65
N GLU A 106 13.89 -8.94 -9.63
CA GLU A 106 14.88 -7.87 -9.41
C GLU A 106 14.92 -6.92 -10.61
N ASN A 107 14.94 -7.45 -11.83
CA ASN A 107 14.82 -6.64 -13.04
C ASN A 107 13.47 -5.87 -13.10
N PHE A 108 12.38 -6.49 -12.67
CA PHE A 108 11.10 -5.80 -12.54
C PHE A 108 11.20 -4.64 -11.54
N LYS A 109 11.71 -4.89 -10.36
CA LYS A 109 11.87 -3.91 -9.28
C LYS A 109 12.67 -2.68 -9.74
N GLU A 110 13.74 -2.89 -10.50
CA GLU A 110 14.59 -1.82 -10.99
C GLU A 110 13.99 -1.04 -12.17
N ASN A 111 13.25 -1.70 -13.06
CA ASN A 111 12.94 -1.14 -14.37
C ASN A 111 11.44 -0.90 -14.63
N VAL A 112 10.55 -1.26 -13.68
CA VAL A 112 9.11 -1.08 -13.87
C VAL A 112 8.73 0.41 -13.84
N SER A 113 7.85 0.81 -14.76
CA SER A 113 7.21 2.12 -14.75
C SER A 113 5.76 2.03 -14.28
N ARG A 114 5.24 3.14 -13.72
CA ARG A 114 3.82 3.28 -13.32
C ARG A 114 2.88 3.02 -14.50
N GLU A 115 3.20 3.61 -15.65
CA GLU A 115 2.42 3.44 -16.87
C GLU A 115 2.30 1.96 -17.29
N TRP A 116 3.41 1.21 -17.24
CA TRP A 116 3.40 -0.20 -17.57
C TRP A 116 2.52 -1.02 -16.61
N LEU A 117 2.62 -0.78 -15.30
CA LEU A 117 1.80 -1.46 -14.30
C LEU A 117 0.32 -1.16 -14.48
N LEU A 118 -0.05 0.09 -14.73
CA LEU A 118 -1.44 0.50 -15.00
C LEU A 118 -1.99 -0.13 -16.29
N GLY A 119 -1.13 -0.48 -17.25
CA GLY A 119 -1.49 -1.22 -18.45
C GLY A 119 -1.82 -2.70 -18.19
N VAL A 120 -1.47 -3.25 -17.02
CA VAL A 120 -1.75 -4.64 -16.68
C VAL A 120 -3.20 -4.79 -16.19
N LYS A 121 -3.97 -5.64 -16.87
CA LYS A 121 -5.39 -5.85 -16.54
C LYS A 121 -5.61 -6.26 -15.08
N GLY A 122 -6.38 -5.46 -14.36
CA GLY A 122 -6.74 -5.72 -12.96
C GLY A 122 -5.83 -5.03 -11.94
N ILE A 123 -4.87 -4.23 -12.41
CA ILE A 123 -4.04 -3.35 -11.58
C ILE A 123 -4.56 -1.92 -11.74
N GLY A 124 -5.16 -1.40 -10.68
CA GLY A 124 -5.57 0.01 -10.58
C GLY A 124 -4.48 0.85 -9.91
N ALA A 125 -4.69 2.17 -9.84
CA ALA A 125 -3.73 3.14 -9.31
C ALA A 125 -3.25 2.78 -7.89
N GLU A 126 -4.15 2.49 -6.96
CA GLU A 126 -3.82 2.08 -5.58
C GLU A 126 -2.88 0.86 -5.55
N THR A 127 -3.22 -0.20 -6.29
CA THR A 127 -2.39 -1.43 -6.33
C THR A 127 -1.04 -1.17 -7.00
N CYS A 128 -1.05 -0.40 -8.09
CA CYS A 128 0.15 0.02 -8.81
C CYS A 128 1.11 0.76 -7.87
N ASP A 129 0.62 1.78 -7.21
CA ASP A 129 1.43 2.66 -6.36
C ASP A 129 1.87 1.95 -5.08
N ALA A 130 1.06 1.02 -4.53
CA ALA A 130 1.50 0.15 -3.45
C ALA A 130 2.67 -0.76 -3.85
N VAL A 131 2.63 -1.35 -5.06
CA VAL A 131 3.75 -2.13 -5.59
C VAL A 131 4.99 -1.25 -5.78
N LEU A 132 4.85 -0.08 -6.39
CA LEU A 132 5.96 0.84 -6.62
C LEU A 132 6.60 1.32 -5.32
N CYS A 133 5.78 1.76 -4.37
CA CYS A 133 6.26 2.25 -3.07
C CYS A 133 6.92 1.14 -2.25
N TYR A 134 6.22 0.04 -2.03
CA TYR A 134 6.62 -0.97 -1.05
C TYR A 134 7.44 -2.14 -1.61
N ALA A 135 7.24 -2.54 -2.86
CA ALA A 135 8.07 -3.59 -3.48
C ALA A 135 9.29 -3.02 -4.20
N CYS A 136 9.13 -1.86 -4.86
CA CYS A 136 10.16 -1.29 -5.72
C CYS A 136 10.93 -0.12 -5.09
N GLY A 137 10.51 0.38 -3.91
CA GLY A 137 11.19 1.48 -3.22
C GLY A 137 11.12 2.82 -3.96
N ARG A 138 10.06 3.04 -4.75
CA ARG A 138 9.88 4.29 -5.50
C ARG A 138 9.26 5.38 -4.64
N ASP A 139 9.58 6.63 -4.96
CA ASP A 139 9.03 7.82 -4.33
C ASP A 139 7.60 8.09 -4.81
N VAL A 140 6.67 7.23 -4.36
CA VAL A 140 5.25 7.27 -4.75
C VAL A 140 4.37 7.22 -3.52
N MET A 141 3.48 8.22 -3.37
CA MET A 141 2.48 8.24 -2.30
C MET A 141 1.31 7.33 -2.65
N VAL A 142 0.91 6.47 -1.74
CA VAL A 142 -0.25 5.56 -1.92
C VAL A 142 -1.50 6.23 -1.39
N VAL A 143 -2.57 6.21 -2.19
CA VAL A 143 -3.90 6.71 -1.80
C VAL A 143 -4.87 5.53 -1.78
N ASP A 144 -5.25 5.11 -0.59
CA ASP A 144 -6.22 4.05 -0.38
C ASP A 144 -7.56 4.59 0.16
N SER A 145 -8.50 3.71 0.43
CA SER A 145 -9.78 4.09 1.00
C SER A 145 -9.68 4.73 2.39
N TYR A 146 -8.62 4.48 3.16
CA TYR A 146 -8.37 5.12 4.44
C TYR A 146 -7.87 6.56 4.23
N ALA A 147 -7.00 6.78 3.27
CA ALA A 147 -6.54 8.11 2.88
C ALA A 147 -7.71 8.99 2.43
N LEU A 148 -8.55 8.50 1.54
CA LEU A 148 -9.76 9.23 1.10
C LEU A 148 -10.72 9.50 2.25
N ARG A 149 -10.84 8.61 3.22
CA ARG A 149 -11.72 8.77 4.38
C ARG A 149 -11.25 9.88 5.31
N ILE A 150 -9.97 9.93 5.65
CA ILE A 150 -9.43 11.00 6.50
C ILE A 150 -9.51 12.36 5.78
N LEU A 151 -9.21 12.40 4.49
CA LEU A 151 -9.31 13.61 3.67
C LEU A 151 -10.75 14.13 3.60
N SER A 152 -11.72 13.26 3.36
CA SER A 152 -13.14 13.62 3.35
C SER A 152 -13.62 14.14 4.72
N PHE A 153 -13.15 13.55 5.83
CA PHE A 153 -13.44 14.05 7.18
C PHE A 153 -12.88 15.46 7.40
N LEU A 154 -11.72 15.76 6.82
CA LEU A 154 -11.08 17.06 6.87
C LEU A 154 -11.71 18.09 5.93
N GLY A 155 -12.71 17.68 5.13
CA GLY A 155 -13.43 18.55 4.19
C GLY A 155 -12.78 18.66 2.81
N TYR A 156 -11.84 17.78 2.49
CA TYR A 156 -11.24 17.68 1.15
C TYR A 156 -12.02 16.69 0.29
N GLU A 157 -12.36 17.09 -0.91
CA GLU A 157 -12.95 16.26 -1.95
C GLU A 157 -12.08 16.37 -3.21
N PHE A 158 -11.78 15.23 -3.81
CA PHE A 158 -10.92 15.13 -5.00
C PHE A 158 -11.70 14.44 -6.12
N GLU A 159 -11.55 14.94 -7.34
CA GLU A 159 -12.21 14.37 -8.51
C GLU A 159 -11.51 13.09 -9.01
N SER A 160 -10.23 12.92 -8.67
CA SER A 160 -9.42 11.79 -9.12
C SER A 160 -8.47 11.28 -8.04
N TYR A 161 -7.99 10.04 -8.26
CA TYR A 161 -6.90 9.45 -7.47
C TYR A 161 -5.64 10.31 -7.53
N ASP A 162 -5.28 10.79 -8.73
CA ASP A 162 -4.03 11.52 -8.97
C ASP A 162 -4.05 12.88 -8.24
N GLU A 163 -5.20 13.58 -8.17
CA GLU A 163 -5.32 14.82 -7.37
C GLU A 163 -5.12 14.57 -5.86
N ALA A 164 -5.73 13.51 -5.33
CA ALA A 164 -5.54 13.15 -3.93
C ALA A 164 -4.07 12.74 -3.65
N GLN A 165 -3.43 12.06 -4.60
CA GLN A 165 -2.03 11.66 -4.53
C GLN A 165 -1.11 12.89 -4.55
N GLU A 166 -1.36 13.85 -5.43
CA GLU A 166 -0.60 15.10 -5.50
C GLU A 166 -0.71 15.88 -4.18
N TRP A 167 -1.92 16.02 -3.65
CA TRP A 167 -2.13 16.69 -2.37
C TRP A 167 -1.39 16.01 -1.22
N LEU A 168 -1.52 14.69 -1.07
CA LEU A 168 -0.82 13.92 -0.03
C LEU A 168 0.69 13.91 -0.25
N GLY A 169 1.14 13.89 -1.49
CA GLY A 169 2.55 13.89 -1.87
C GLY A 169 3.27 15.21 -1.68
N ALA A 170 2.53 16.33 -1.56
CA ALA A 170 3.08 17.68 -1.38
C ALA A 170 3.56 17.92 0.06
N VAL A 171 4.42 17.03 0.58
CA VAL A 171 4.98 17.13 1.94
C VAL A 171 6.33 17.87 1.94
N ASP A 172 6.56 18.65 2.98
CA ASP A 172 7.85 19.25 3.27
C ASP A 172 8.77 18.23 3.95
N SER A 173 9.66 17.62 3.17
CA SER A 173 10.58 16.60 3.65
C SER A 173 11.56 17.12 4.71
N GLU A 174 11.99 18.39 4.62
CA GLU A 174 12.92 18.99 5.57
C GLU A 174 12.28 19.11 6.96
N GLN A 175 11.04 19.59 7.04
CA GLN A 175 10.28 19.64 8.31
C GLN A 175 10.06 18.24 8.90
N ILE A 176 9.77 17.25 8.05
CA ILE A 176 9.57 15.86 8.50
C ILE A 176 10.89 15.28 9.02
N CYS A 177 12.00 15.42 8.29
CA CYS A 177 13.32 14.98 8.73
C CYS A 177 13.71 15.59 10.07
N LYS A 178 13.49 16.91 10.22
CA LYS A 178 13.72 17.63 11.49
C LYS A 178 12.88 17.04 12.63
N ALA A 179 11.61 16.72 12.39
CA ALA A 179 10.73 16.13 13.40
C ALA A 179 11.12 14.69 13.77
N TYR A 180 11.84 13.97 12.91
CA TYR A 180 12.40 12.65 13.20
C TYR A 180 13.81 12.71 13.79
N GLY A 181 14.50 13.85 13.71
CA GLY A 181 15.89 14.00 14.13
C GLY A 181 16.89 13.25 13.26
N ARG A 182 16.51 12.89 12.03
CA ARG A 182 17.36 12.21 11.04
C ARG A 182 16.86 12.43 9.62
N GLU A 183 17.74 12.22 8.66
CA GLU A 183 17.38 12.19 7.23
C GLU A 183 16.47 10.99 6.91
N LEU A 184 15.47 11.25 6.08
CA LEU A 184 14.54 10.27 5.52
C LEU A 184 14.48 10.44 4.01
N GLY A 185 14.58 9.34 3.26
CA GLY A 185 14.27 9.35 1.83
C GLY A 185 12.78 9.56 1.58
N MET A 186 12.42 10.11 0.41
CA MET A 186 11.01 10.36 0.06
C MET A 186 10.16 9.10 0.09
N ASN A 187 10.69 7.97 -0.39
CA ASN A 187 10.00 6.68 -0.29
C ASN A 187 9.66 6.33 1.17
N GLU A 188 10.60 6.50 2.10
CA GLU A 188 10.36 6.23 3.53
C GLU A 188 9.32 7.18 4.11
N ILE A 189 9.34 8.46 3.73
CA ILE A 189 8.33 9.45 4.15
C ILE A 189 6.94 9.03 3.67
N TYR A 190 6.79 8.70 2.40
CA TYR A 190 5.51 8.29 1.83
C TYR A 190 4.99 6.98 2.42
N ALA A 191 5.86 5.99 2.59
CA ALA A 191 5.52 4.74 3.23
C ALA A 191 5.03 4.92 4.68
N LYS A 192 5.75 5.76 5.46
CA LYS A 192 5.35 6.12 6.83
C LYS A 192 4.04 6.90 6.85
N PHE A 193 3.84 7.82 5.92
CA PHE A 193 2.62 8.62 5.86
C PHE A 193 1.39 7.75 5.58
N HIS A 194 1.47 6.92 4.54
CA HIS A 194 0.41 5.96 4.23
C HIS A 194 0.15 5.02 5.42
N GLY A 195 1.20 4.44 6.00
CA GLY A 195 1.06 3.59 7.18
C GLY A 195 0.38 4.29 8.37
N LYS A 196 0.75 5.53 8.67
CA LYS A 196 0.11 6.33 9.74
C LYS A 196 -1.37 6.59 9.45
N ILE A 197 -1.72 6.92 8.21
CA ILE A 197 -3.12 7.11 7.81
C ILE A 197 -3.92 5.82 8.05
N VAL A 198 -3.39 4.67 7.61
CA VAL A 198 -4.05 3.38 7.77
C VAL A 198 -4.22 3.02 9.25
N GLU A 199 -3.16 3.11 10.05
CA GLU A 199 -3.22 2.75 11.48
C GLU A 199 -4.11 3.72 12.28
N PHE A 200 -4.07 5.02 11.99
CA PHE A 200 -4.99 5.98 12.57
C PHE A 200 -6.45 5.64 12.23
N CYS A 201 -6.73 5.38 10.97
CA CYS A 201 -8.10 5.05 10.55
C CYS A 201 -8.61 3.74 11.15
N LYS A 202 -7.75 2.73 11.29
CA LYS A 202 -8.11 1.48 11.98
C LYS A 202 -8.41 1.67 13.45
N ALA A 203 -7.68 2.57 14.12
CA ALA A 203 -7.84 2.82 15.55
C ALA A 203 -9.08 3.67 15.86
N HIS A 204 -9.37 4.68 15.03
CA HIS A 204 -10.30 5.75 15.39
C HIS A 204 -11.58 5.80 14.53
N PHE A 205 -11.62 5.16 13.34
CA PHE A 205 -12.83 5.14 12.51
C PHE A 205 -13.64 3.86 12.69
N ASN A 206 -14.95 4.03 12.99
CA ASN A 206 -15.94 2.97 12.85
C ASN A 206 -16.88 3.31 11.70
N GLY A 207 -16.67 2.67 10.55
CA GLY A 207 -17.31 3.06 9.30
C GLY A 207 -16.89 4.47 8.87
N LYS A 208 -17.85 5.40 8.83
CA LYS A 208 -17.61 6.83 8.51
C LYS A 208 -17.47 7.70 9.77
N ARG A 209 -17.71 7.15 10.96
CA ARG A 209 -17.69 7.90 12.20
C ARG A 209 -16.31 7.85 12.83
N LEU A 210 -15.76 9.02 13.11
CA LEU A 210 -14.54 9.21 13.89
C LEU A 210 -14.91 9.25 15.38
N ASP A 211 -14.08 8.69 16.24
CA ASP A 211 -14.23 8.81 17.70
C ASP A 211 -13.69 10.14 18.21
N ASP A 212 -14.02 10.48 19.47
CA ASP A 212 -13.67 11.77 20.07
C ASP A 212 -12.14 11.97 20.14
N ALA A 213 -11.37 10.91 20.41
CA ALA A 213 -9.91 10.97 20.47
C ALA A 213 -9.31 11.24 19.06
N GLY A 214 -9.81 10.60 18.03
CA GLY A 214 -9.39 10.87 16.66
C GLY A 214 -9.76 12.28 16.22
N GLU A 215 -10.94 12.78 16.62
CA GLU A 215 -11.34 14.17 16.36
C GLU A 215 -10.41 15.17 17.02
N GLU A 216 -10.01 14.94 18.27
CA GLU A 216 -9.08 15.80 18.99
C GLU A 216 -7.72 15.89 18.28
N ILE A 217 -7.18 14.74 17.83
CA ILE A 217 -5.95 14.68 17.04
C ILE A 217 -6.07 15.52 15.78
N LEU A 218 -7.14 15.35 15.00
CA LEU A 218 -7.32 16.09 13.75
C LEU A 218 -7.67 17.56 13.95
N LYS A 219 -8.34 17.92 15.04
CA LYS A 219 -8.61 19.34 15.41
C LYS A 219 -7.36 20.08 15.87
N SER A 220 -6.36 19.38 16.43
CA SER A 220 -5.09 19.98 16.82
C SER A 220 -4.27 20.55 15.65
N ILE A 221 -4.68 20.24 14.41
CA ILE A 221 -4.02 20.69 13.17
C ILE A 221 -4.59 22.04 12.69
N LYS A 222 -5.72 22.47 13.24
CA LYS A 222 -6.32 23.77 12.91
C LYS A 222 -5.63 24.88 13.71
#